data_79cf54d35831a293c1ad3a4a71404102
#
_entry.id   79cf54d35831a293c1ad3a4a71404102
#
_cell.length_a   1.000
_cell.length_b   1.000
_cell.length_c   1.000
_cell.angle_alpha   90.00
_cell.angle_beta   90.00
_cell.angle_gamma   90.00
#
_symmetry.space_group_name_H-M   'P 1'
#
loop_
_entity.id
_entity.type
_entity.pdbx_description
1 polymer ?
#
loop_
_entity_poly.entity_id
_entity_poly.type
_entity_poly.pdbx_seq_one_letter_code
_entity_poly.pdbx_strand_id
1 'polypeptide(L)'
;SVVSFQDLFRNPKLRGQWGEMSLEASVAQYFPKDRYIIQHYFSSGEAVDAALRLPNDILLPIDSKFNWDNFQKLVNADNEIHKDGYRKLFYSDVKKKIDEISTKYILPAEGTTDFALMFVPAETVYYEMINNLKDVDIADYARKRKVILVSPNTFALSVSAIQHWYRDVHINQKTQSIIKKLETIVADSAKLSDDFRKLGNHLSN
;
A
#
# COMPACT_ATOMS: atom_id res chain seq x y z
N SER A 1 -7.61 33.66 -11.04
CA SER A 1 -6.51 34.02 -10.14
C SER A 1 -5.50 32.87 -10.11
N VAL A 2 -4.28 33.17 -10.58
CA VAL A 2 -3.16 32.21 -10.49
C VAL A 2 -2.82 32.11 -9.01
N VAL A 3 -3.14 30.97 -8.41
CA VAL A 3 -2.69 30.66 -7.04
C VAL A 3 -1.16 30.58 -7.10
N SER A 4 -0.49 31.46 -6.38
CA SER A 4 0.97 31.44 -6.29
C SER A 4 1.40 30.12 -5.67
N PHE A 5 2.50 29.52 -6.17
CA PHE A 5 3.09 28.34 -5.57
C PHE A 5 3.35 28.51 -4.04
N GLN A 6 3.66 29.72 -3.62
CA GLN A 6 3.81 30.07 -2.20
C GLN A 6 2.50 29.99 -1.41
N ASP A 7 1.34 30.26 -2.04
CA ASP A 7 0.04 30.18 -1.38
C ASP A 7 -0.38 28.73 -1.12
N LEU A 8 0.03 27.78 -1.96
CA LEU A 8 -0.13 26.36 -1.74
C LEU A 8 0.48 25.91 -0.39
N PHE A 9 1.68 26.40 -0.10
CA PHE A 9 2.37 26.01 1.12
C PHE A 9 1.86 26.72 2.37
N ARG A 10 1.21 27.86 2.25
CA ARG A 10 0.63 28.62 3.37
C ARG A 10 -0.75 28.12 3.80
N ASN A 11 -1.53 27.55 2.89
CA ASN A 11 -2.90 27.11 3.15
C ASN A 11 -3.01 25.60 3.31
N PRO A 12 -3.35 25.08 4.52
CA PRO A 12 -3.48 23.64 4.76
C PRO A 12 -4.45 22.93 3.82
N LYS A 13 -5.57 23.58 3.47
CA LYS A 13 -6.56 23.02 2.54
C LYS A 13 -6.01 22.86 1.13
N LEU A 14 -5.31 23.87 0.63
CA LEU A 14 -4.69 23.80 -0.71
C LEU A 14 -3.57 22.76 -0.75
N ARG A 15 -2.81 22.59 0.35
CA ARG A 15 -1.81 21.52 0.47
C ARG A 15 -2.44 20.13 0.38
N GLY A 16 -3.57 19.91 1.09
CA GLY A 16 -4.30 18.66 1.01
C GLY A 16 -4.75 18.36 -0.43
N GLN A 17 -5.43 19.30 -1.05
CA GLN A 17 -5.88 19.19 -2.44
C GLN A 17 -4.72 18.93 -3.41
N TRP A 18 -3.60 19.62 -3.26
CA TRP A 18 -2.41 19.38 -4.08
C TRP A 18 -1.84 17.98 -3.88
N GLY A 19 -1.81 17.47 -2.65
CA GLY A 19 -1.37 16.12 -2.33
C GLY A 19 -2.26 15.07 -3.00
N GLU A 20 -3.58 15.22 -2.90
CA GLU A 20 -4.57 14.34 -3.55
C GLU A 20 -4.43 14.38 -5.08
N MET A 21 -4.32 15.57 -5.67
CA MET A 21 -4.10 15.75 -7.11
C MET A 21 -2.78 15.14 -7.59
N SER A 22 -1.71 15.27 -6.80
CA SER A 22 -0.40 14.67 -7.08
C SER A 22 -0.46 13.14 -7.03
N LEU A 23 -1.18 12.58 -6.07
CA LEU A 23 -1.44 11.15 -5.99
C LEU A 23 -2.26 10.66 -7.19
N GLU A 24 -3.38 11.32 -7.49
CA GLU A 24 -4.23 10.98 -8.64
C GLU A 24 -3.45 11.00 -9.96
N ALA A 25 -2.65 12.06 -10.18
CA ALA A 25 -1.79 12.17 -11.35
C ALA A 25 -0.76 11.02 -11.41
N SER A 26 -0.13 10.66 -10.28
CA SER A 26 0.82 9.56 -10.20
C SER A 26 0.15 8.21 -10.49
N VAL A 27 -1.04 7.98 -9.95
CA VAL A 27 -1.80 6.75 -10.21
C VAL A 27 -2.22 6.67 -11.68
N ALA A 28 -2.80 7.75 -12.23
CA ALA A 28 -3.28 7.78 -13.61
C ALA A 28 -2.16 7.65 -14.64
N GLN A 29 -0.93 8.08 -14.31
CA GLN A 29 0.23 7.94 -15.17
C GLN A 29 0.64 6.48 -15.39
N TYR A 30 0.50 5.62 -14.37
CA TYR A 30 1.04 4.27 -14.38
C TYR A 30 -0.04 3.18 -14.49
N PHE A 31 -1.32 3.53 -14.24
CA PHE A 31 -2.40 2.54 -14.19
C PHE A 31 -3.59 2.95 -15.05
N PRO A 32 -4.21 2.01 -15.79
CA PRO A 32 -5.48 2.25 -16.46
C PRO A 32 -6.61 2.46 -15.44
N LYS A 33 -7.65 3.19 -15.83
CA LYS A 33 -8.71 3.71 -14.97
C LYS A 33 -9.51 2.63 -14.23
N ASP A 34 -9.57 1.41 -14.76
CA ASP A 34 -10.23 0.26 -14.16
C ASP A 34 -9.40 -0.40 -13.03
N ARG A 35 -8.12 -0.02 -12.89
CA ARG A 35 -7.19 -0.58 -11.91
C ARG A 35 -7.08 0.23 -10.62
N TYR A 36 -7.79 1.33 -10.49
CA TYR A 36 -7.78 2.12 -9.27
C TYR A 36 -9.14 2.79 -8.99
N ILE A 37 -9.33 3.17 -7.75
CA ILE A 37 -10.48 3.92 -7.27
C ILE A 37 -9.93 5.15 -6.56
N ILE A 38 -10.42 6.33 -6.91
CA ILE A 38 -10.15 7.55 -6.16
C ILE A 38 -11.26 7.73 -5.13
N GLN A 39 -10.92 8.13 -3.91
CA GLN A 39 -11.86 8.32 -2.80
C GLN A 39 -12.66 7.01 -2.50
N HIS A 40 -11.95 5.94 -2.09
CA HIS A 40 -12.62 4.71 -1.71
C HIS A 40 -13.14 4.79 -0.26
N TYR A 41 -14.45 4.53 -0.08
CA TYR A 41 -15.12 4.54 1.21
C TYR A 41 -15.18 3.15 1.82
N PHE A 42 -14.89 3.06 3.11
CA PHE A 42 -15.03 1.86 3.92
C PHE A 42 -16.37 1.84 4.67
N SER A 43 -16.75 0.70 5.23
CA SER A 43 -17.98 0.54 6.00
C SER A 43 -18.05 1.46 7.23
N SER A 44 -16.92 1.87 7.76
CA SER A 44 -16.79 2.85 8.84
C SER A 44 -17.21 4.28 8.46
N GLY A 45 -17.36 4.57 7.16
CA GLY A 45 -17.55 5.92 6.62
C GLY A 45 -16.25 6.69 6.36
N GLU A 46 -15.11 6.13 6.75
CA GLU A 46 -13.78 6.71 6.42
C GLU A 46 -13.49 6.51 4.93
N ALA A 47 -12.81 7.47 4.32
CA ALA A 47 -12.39 7.40 2.93
C ALA A 47 -10.87 7.46 2.81
N VAL A 48 -10.30 6.60 1.97
CA VAL A 48 -8.90 6.68 1.57
C VAL A 48 -8.78 7.39 0.22
N ASP A 49 -7.71 8.17 0.02
CA ASP A 49 -7.55 9.02 -1.18
C ASP A 49 -7.51 8.21 -2.48
N ALA A 50 -6.85 7.06 -2.49
CA ALA A 50 -6.86 6.12 -3.61
C ALA A 50 -6.77 4.67 -3.12
N ALA A 51 -7.29 3.74 -3.92
CA ALA A 51 -7.11 2.31 -3.75
C ALA A 51 -6.74 1.66 -5.08
N LEU A 52 -5.64 0.90 -5.14
CA LEU A 52 -5.27 0.13 -6.33
C LEU A 52 -5.88 -1.28 -6.27
N ARG A 53 -6.44 -1.73 -7.39
CA ARG A 53 -6.92 -3.10 -7.55
C ARG A 53 -5.75 -4.02 -7.88
N LEU A 54 -5.41 -4.86 -6.93
CA LEU A 54 -4.46 -5.95 -7.09
C LEU A 54 -5.17 -7.21 -7.65
N PRO A 55 -4.41 -8.27 -8.02
CA PRO A 55 -5.03 -9.56 -8.37
C PRO A 55 -6.01 -10.04 -7.30
N ASN A 56 -7.10 -10.70 -7.71
CA ASN A 56 -8.23 -11.15 -6.87
C ASN A 56 -9.06 -10.03 -6.23
N ASP A 57 -9.10 -8.86 -6.86
CA ASP A 57 -9.85 -7.68 -6.38
C ASP A 57 -9.45 -7.20 -4.98
N ILE A 58 -8.27 -7.57 -4.51
CA ILE A 58 -7.71 -7.05 -3.28
C ILE A 58 -7.34 -5.58 -3.49
N LEU A 59 -7.75 -4.73 -2.56
CA LEU A 59 -7.50 -3.30 -2.62
C LEU A 59 -6.22 -2.95 -1.84
N LEU A 60 -5.30 -2.23 -2.48
CA LEU A 60 -4.15 -1.61 -1.81
C LEU A 60 -4.49 -0.16 -1.50
N PRO A 61 -4.73 0.20 -0.23
CA PRO A 61 -5.02 1.57 0.17
C PRO A 61 -3.80 2.47 0.03
N ILE A 62 -4.02 3.68 -0.49
CA ILE A 62 -2.99 4.72 -0.64
C ILE A 62 -3.56 6.03 -0.13
N ASP A 63 -2.93 6.60 0.86
CA ASP A 63 -3.36 7.86 1.46
C ASP A 63 -2.25 8.90 1.32
N SER A 64 -2.61 10.11 0.85
CA SER A 64 -1.68 11.20 0.63
C SER A 64 -1.57 12.06 1.88
N LYS A 65 -0.35 12.19 2.41
CA LYS A 65 -0.11 13.03 3.60
C LYS A 65 1.03 13.99 3.36
N PHE A 66 0.74 15.28 3.56
CA PHE A 66 1.70 16.35 3.39
C PHE A 66 1.97 17.08 4.71
N ASN A 67 2.95 16.60 5.47
CA ASN A 67 3.36 17.12 6.77
C ASN A 67 4.30 18.34 6.59
N TRP A 68 3.75 19.50 6.25
CA TRP A 68 4.55 20.66 5.85
C TRP A 68 4.91 21.61 7.00
N ASP A 69 4.00 21.84 7.96
CA ASP A 69 4.17 22.97 8.89
C ASP A 69 5.42 22.87 9.77
N ASN A 70 5.65 21.73 10.41
CA ASN A 70 6.84 21.51 11.22
C ASN A 70 8.08 21.24 10.37
N PHE A 71 7.92 20.67 9.16
CA PHE A 71 9.01 20.57 8.20
C PHE A 71 9.51 21.94 7.74
N GLN A 72 8.62 22.88 7.41
CA GLN A 72 8.99 24.25 7.05
C GLN A 72 9.75 24.95 8.17
N LYS A 73 9.29 24.79 9.42
CA LYS A 73 10.01 25.35 10.59
C LYS A 73 11.39 24.71 10.77
N LEU A 74 11.51 23.41 10.55
CA LEU A 74 12.76 22.69 10.58
C LEU A 74 13.77 23.24 9.55
N VAL A 75 13.34 23.40 8.30
CA VAL A 75 14.18 23.89 7.20
C VAL A 75 14.62 25.35 7.42
N ASN A 76 13.73 26.18 7.98
CA ASN A 76 13.98 27.61 8.19
C ASN A 76 14.59 27.94 9.58
N ALA A 77 14.93 26.95 10.38
CA ALA A 77 15.45 27.20 11.72
C ALA A 77 16.88 27.75 11.69
N ASP A 78 17.12 28.81 12.48
CA ASP A 78 18.38 29.59 12.50
C ASP A 78 19.53 28.88 13.22
N ASN A 79 19.23 27.88 14.05
CA ASN A 79 20.24 27.16 14.83
C ASN A 79 19.88 25.69 15.07
N GLU A 80 20.87 24.89 15.44
CA GLU A 80 20.71 23.42 15.60
C GLU A 80 19.74 23.05 16.74
N ILE A 81 19.64 23.86 17.80
CA ILE A 81 18.73 23.60 18.95
C ILE A 81 17.26 23.68 18.44
N HIS A 82 16.94 24.73 17.67
CA HIS A 82 15.61 24.90 17.09
C HIS A 82 15.33 23.83 16.03
N LYS A 83 16.32 23.47 15.19
CA LYS A 83 16.20 22.36 14.23
C LYS A 83 15.83 21.06 14.91
N ASP A 84 16.52 20.69 15.99
CA ASP A 84 16.24 19.46 16.72
C ASP A 84 14.85 19.47 17.35
N GLY A 85 14.41 20.62 17.88
CA GLY A 85 13.05 20.81 18.39
C GLY A 85 12.00 20.59 17.31
N TYR A 86 12.14 21.25 16.16
CA TYR A 86 11.20 21.13 15.04
C TYR A 86 11.25 19.76 14.38
N ARG A 87 12.41 19.11 14.34
CA ARG A 87 12.56 17.73 13.84
C ARG A 87 11.76 16.75 14.69
N LYS A 88 11.82 16.85 16.01
CA LYS A 88 11.02 16.02 16.93
C LYS A 88 9.51 16.22 16.71
N LEU A 89 9.07 17.48 16.54
CA LEU A 89 7.67 17.79 16.24
C LEU A 89 7.24 17.22 14.89
N PHE A 90 8.05 17.40 13.85
CA PHE A 90 7.81 16.84 12.53
C PHE A 90 7.66 15.31 12.58
N TYR A 91 8.57 14.60 13.26
CA TYR A 91 8.48 13.15 13.40
C TYR A 91 7.27 12.68 14.21
N SER A 92 6.87 13.46 15.23
CA SER A 92 5.63 13.19 15.96
C SER A 92 4.41 13.28 15.05
N ASP A 93 4.34 14.29 14.19
CA ASP A 93 3.25 14.45 13.25
C ASP A 93 3.22 13.33 12.19
N VAL A 94 4.38 12.94 11.68
CA VAL A 94 4.51 11.82 10.73
C VAL A 94 4.03 10.52 11.36
N LYS A 95 4.44 10.22 12.60
CA LYS A 95 3.99 9.03 13.33
C LYS A 95 2.48 8.99 13.51
N LYS A 96 1.86 10.11 13.88
CA LYS A 96 0.39 10.22 13.99
C LYS A 96 -0.29 9.87 12.65
N LYS A 97 0.26 10.34 11.52
CA LYS A 97 -0.30 10.03 10.21
C LYS A 97 -0.12 8.57 9.81
N ILE A 98 1.01 7.97 10.15
CA ILE A 98 1.23 6.53 9.98
C ILE A 98 0.22 5.73 10.81
N ASP A 99 -0.02 6.11 12.07
CA ASP A 99 -1.00 5.45 12.94
C ASP A 99 -2.43 5.59 12.39
N GLU A 100 -2.81 6.78 11.89
CA GLU A 100 -4.11 7.01 11.24
C GLU A 100 -4.31 6.05 10.05
N ILE A 101 -3.33 5.97 9.14
CA ILE A 101 -3.39 5.10 7.97
C ILE A 101 -3.51 3.63 8.39
N SER A 102 -2.67 3.21 9.33
CA SER A 102 -2.65 1.83 9.81
C SER A 102 -3.99 1.40 10.41
N THR A 103 -4.63 2.29 11.19
CA THR A 103 -5.88 1.97 11.89
C THR A 103 -7.13 2.11 11.04
N LYS A 104 -7.13 3.07 10.09
CA LYS A 104 -8.32 3.40 9.31
C LYS A 104 -8.45 2.63 8.01
N TYR A 105 -7.33 2.25 7.38
CA TYR A 105 -7.35 1.77 6.00
C TYR A 105 -6.77 0.36 5.79
N ILE A 106 -6.08 -0.21 6.80
CA ILE A 106 -5.64 -1.61 6.74
C ILE A 106 -6.77 -2.48 7.30
N LEU A 107 -7.69 -2.88 6.43
CA LEU A 107 -8.92 -3.59 6.74
C LEU A 107 -9.07 -4.86 5.88
N PRO A 108 -8.29 -5.93 6.14
CA PRO A 108 -8.35 -7.17 5.34
C PRO A 108 -9.74 -7.80 5.31
N ALA A 109 -10.54 -7.62 6.37
CA ALA A 109 -11.93 -8.09 6.42
C ALA A 109 -12.84 -7.36 5.41
N GLU A 110 -12.47 -6.16 4.95
CA GLU A 110 -13.13 -5.40 3.90
C GLU A 110 -12.43 -5.52 2.54
N GLY A 111 -11.53 -6.50 2.38
CA GLY A 111 -10.86 -6.81 1.11
C GLY A 111 -9.61 -5.98 0.84
N THR A 112 -9.03 -5.31 1.85
CA THR A 112 -7.74 -4.65 1.65
C THR A 112 -6.56 -5.60 1.81
N THR A 113 -5.38 -5.16 1.34
CA THR A 113 -4.10 -5.71 1.77
C THR A 113 -3.93 -5.58 3.28
N ASP A 114 -3.00 -6.34 3.85
CA ASP A 114 -2.60 -6.21 5.26
C ASP A 114 -1.52 -5.12 5.48
N PHE A 115 -1.35 -4.23 4.51
CA PHE A 115 -0.52 -3.02 4.56
C PHE A 115 -1.13 -1.93 3.68
N ALA A 116 -0.66 -0.68 3.85
CA ALA A 116 -1.08 0.47 3.07
C ALA A 116 0.12 1.30 2.60
N LEU A 117 -0.07 2.17 1.61
CA LEU A 117 0.93 3.15 1.20
C LEU A 117 0.60 4.51 1.79
N MET A 118 1.62 5.21 2.30
CA MET A 118 1.59 6.63 2.61
C MET A 118 2.32 7.38 1.50
N PHE A 119 1.56 8.07 0.66
CA PHE A 119 2.11 8.89 -0.42
C PHE A 119 2.51 10.26 0.12
N VAL A 120 3.78 10.59 -0.01
CA VAL A 120 4.36 11.89 0.40
C VAL A 120 4.63 12.70 -0.86
N PRO A 121 3.81 13.70 -1.21
CA PRO A 121 3.85 14.37 -2.52
C PRO A 121 5.09 15.24 -2.75
N ALA A 122 5.91 15.50 -1.72
CA ALA A 122 7.15 16.28 -1.84
C ALA A 122 8.37 15.42 -1.51
N GLU A 123 9.28 15.27 -2.48
CA GLU A 123 10.51 14.49 -2.34
C GLU A 123 11.40 14.95 -1.17
N THR A 124 11.47 16.26 -0.93
CA THR A 124 12.26 16.82 0.18
C THR A 124 11.73 16.41 1.55
N VAL A 125 10.40 16.32 1.69
CA VAL A 125 9.73 15.85 2.91
C VAL A 125 9.95 14.34 3.07
N TYR A 126 9.77 13.59 2.00
CA TYR A 126 10.03 12.15 1.98
C TYR A 126 11.49 11.84 2.35
N TYR A 127 12.44 12.57 1.77
CA TYR A 127 13.85 12.41 2.07
C TYR A 127 14.17 12.63 3.55
N GLU A 128 13.60 13.68 4.19
CA GLU A 128 13.79 13.93 5.63
C GLU A 128 13.21 12.78 6.48
N MET A 129 12.08 12.18 6.04
CA MET A 129 11.47 11.05 6.75
C MET A 129 12.36 9.81 6.76
N ILE A 130 13.06 9.51 5.65
CA ILE A 130 13.81 8.25 5.49
C ILE A 130 15.30 8.38 5.82
N ASN A 131 15.88 9.58 5.77
CA ASN A 131 17.34 9.75 5.80
C ASN A 131 17.88 10.05 7.21
N ASN A 132 17.03 10.33 8.19
CA ASN A 132 17.49 10.70 9.53
C ASN A 132 17.49 9.50 10.47
N LEU A 133 18.57 8.73 10.43
CA LEU A 133 18.76 7.49 11.19
C LEU A 133 19.24 7.69 12.65
N LYS A 134 19.48 8.95 13.09
CA LYS A 134 20.18 9.17 14.36
C LYS A 134 19.32 9.01 15.60
N ASP A 135 18.04 9.42 15.57
CA ASP A 135 17.21 9.46 16.78
C ASP A 135 15.88 8.71 16.68
N VAL A 136 15.24 8.72 15.51
CA VAL A 136 13.95 8.07 15.27
C VAL A 136 13.91 7.51 13.87
N ASP A 137 13.95 6.20 13.75
CA ASP A 137 13.74 5.51 12.47
C ASP A 137 12.25 5.52 12.11
N ILE A 138 11.84 6.52 11.32
CA ILE A 138 10.48 6.65 10.80
C ILE A 138 10.13 5.49 9.85
N ALA A 139 11.11 5.01 9.08
CA ALA A 139 10.89 3.89 8.16
C ALA A 139 10.62 2.58 8.94
N ASP A 140 11.38 2.32 10.02
CA ASP A 140 11.12 1.17 10.87
C ASP A 140 9.78 1.30 11.62
N TYR A 141 9.43 2.50 12.08
CA TYR A 141 8.12 2.76 12.68
C TYR A 141 6.98 2.47 11.71
N ALA A 142 7.06 2.99 10.48
CA ALA A 142 6.07 2.77 9.43
C ALA A 142 5.96 1.27 9.09
N ARG A 143 7.10 0.58 8.95
CA ARG A 143 7.15 -0.86 8.70
C ARG A 143 6.44 -1.67 9.80
N LYS A 144 6.65 -1.36 11.08
CA LYS A 144 5.96 -1.99 12.20
C LYS A 144 4.45 -1.76 12.19
N ARG A 145 4.00 -0.64 11.64
CA ARG A 145 2.59 -0.28 11.43
C ARG A 145 2.04 -0.79 10.09
N LYS A 146 2.85 -1.52 9.31
CA LYS A 146 2.49 -2.03 7.99
C LYS A 146 2.14 -0.91 6.99
N VAL A 147 2.78 0.24 7.14
CA VAL A 147 2.68 1.38 6.23
C VAL A 147 3.98 1.55 5.47
N ILE A 148 3.91 1.60 4.15
CA ILE A 148 5.07 1.81 3.27
C ILE A 148 5.06 3.27 2.83
N LEU A 149 6.15 3.98 3.09
CA LEU A 149 6.33 5.36 2.66
C LEU A 149 6.74 5.39 1.18
N VAL A 150 6.05 6.19 0.38
CA VAL A 150 6.37 6.36 -1.04
C VAL A 150 6.31 7.84 -1.42
N SER A 151 7.17 8.23 -2.35
CA SER A 151 7.19 9.55 -2.99
C SER A 151 6.79 9.42 -4.46
N PRO A 152 6.56 10.51 -5.22
CA PRO A 152 6.31 10.44 -6.65
C PRO A 152 7.36 9.62 -7.41
N ASN A 153 8.66 9.75 -7.06
CA ASN A 153 9.74 9.02 -7.72
C ASN A 153 9.80 7.53 -7.35
N THR A 154 9.41 7.16 -6.13
CA THR A 154 9.45 5.76 -5.67
C THR A 154 8.13 5.02 -5.88
N PHE A 155 7.04 5.73 -6.15
CA PHE A 155 5.69 5.20 -6.24
C PHE A 155 5.56 4.08 -7.27
N ALA A 156 5.94 4.35 -8.51
CA ALA A 156 5.80 3.38 -9.61
C ALA A 156 6.59 2.09 -9.35
N LEU A 157 7.83 2.22 -8.85
CA LEU A 157 8.67 1.07 -8.53
C LEU A 157 8.06 0.24 -7.39
N SER A 158 7.62 0.90 -6.33
CA SER A 158 7.00 0.24 -5.17
C SER A 158 5.74 -0.53 -5.56
N VAL A 159 4.85 0.09 -6.33
CA VAL A 159 3.61 -0.57 -6.77
C VAL A 159 3.89 -1.69 -7.75
N SER A 160 4.84 -1.53 -8.67
CA SER A 160 5.26 -2.60 -9.58
C SER A 160 5.78 -3.82 -8.81
N ALA A 161 6.62 -3.62 -7.81
CA ALA A 161 7.12 -4.69 -6.96
C ALA A 161 5.99 -5.41 -6.21
N ILE A 162 5.04 -4.66 -5.65
CA ILE A 162 3.86 -5.20 -4.97
C ILE A 162 3.01 -6.02 -5.93
N GLN A 163 2.73 -5.53 -7.15
CA GLN A 163 1.95 -6.26 -8.15
C GLN A 163 2.64 -7.55 -8.59
N HIS A 164 3.96 -7.54 -8.77
CA HIS A 164 4.73 -8.75 -9.09
C HIS A 164 4.60 -9.77 -7.97
N TRP A 165 4.81 -9.37 -6.73
CA TRP A 165 4.69 -10.25 -5.58
C TRP A 165 3.30 -10.88 -5.46
N TYR A 166 2.22 -10.08 -5.59
CA TYR A 166 0.85 -10.60 -5.55
C TYR A 166 0.55 -11.57 -6.70
N ARG A 167 1.09 -11.31 -7.90
CA ARG A 167 0.95 -12.22 -9.04
C ARG A 167 1.62 -13.56 -8.75
N ASP A 168 2.82 -13.55 -8.22
CA ASP A 168 3.59 -14.76 -7.93
C ASP A 168 2.92 -15.61 -6.84
N VAL A 169 2.45 -14.95 -5.77
CA VAL A 169 1.67 -15.63 -4.71
C VAL A 169 0.41 -16.27 -5.29
N HIS A 170 -0.29 -15.57 -6.18
CA HIS A 170 -1.51 -16.09 -6.80
C HIS A 170 -1.24 -17.26 -7.74
N ILE A 171 -0.19 -17.22 -8.55
CA ILE A 171 0.25 -18.33 -9.41
C ILE A 171 0.55 -19.55 -8.53
N ASN A 172 1.30 -19.39 -7.45
CA ASN A 172 1.63 -20.45 -6.52
C ASN A 172 0.38 -21.10 -5.91
N GLN A 173 -0.60 -20.31 -5.46
CA GLN A 173 -1.88 -20.83 -4.92
C GLN A 173 -2.67 -21.63 -5.96
N LYS A 174 -2.76 -21.13 -7.20
CA LYS A 174 -3.40 -21.88 -8.32
C LYS A 174 -2.67 -23.16 -8.61
N THR A 175 -1.35 -23.14 -8.66
CA THR A 175 -0.52 -24.34 -8.88
C THR A 175 -0.77 -25.40 -7.81
N GLN A 176 -0.79 -25.03 -6.53
CA GLN A 176 -1.12 -25.94 -5.44
C GLN A 176 -2.53 -26.55 -5.57
N SER A 177 -3.51 -25.73 -5.97
CA SER A 177 -4.87 -26.21 -6.23
C SER A 177 -4.93 -27.23 -7.39
N ILE A 178 -4.16 -26.99 -8.47
CA ILE A 178 -4.07 -27.91 -9.60
C ILE A 178 -3.42 -29.22 -9.17
N ILE A 179 -2.33 -29.18 -8.40
CA ILE A 179 -1.65 -30.38 -7.89
C ILE A 179 -2.62 -31.23 -7.08
N LYS A 180 -3.37 -30.62 -6.13
CA LYS A 180 -4.37 -31.35 -5.34
C LYS A 180 -5.44 -32.02 -6.19
N LYS A 181 -5.93 -31.34 -7.24
CA LYS A 181 -6.90 -31.92 -8.18
C LYS A 181 -6.31 -33.09 -8.95
N LEU A 182 -5.05 -33.00 -9.39
CA LEU A 182 -4.36 -34.11 -10.07
C LEU A 182 -4.18 -35.31 -9.14
N GLU A 183 -3.80 -35.10 -7.87
CA GLU A 183 -3.71 -36.14 -6.88
C GLU A 183 -5.05 -36.87 -6.68
N THR A 184 -6.16 -36.14 -6.63
CA THR A 184 -7.51 -36.70 -6.54
C THR A 184 -7.84 -37.54 -7.79
N ILE A 185 -7.56 -37.05 -8.99
CA ILE A 185 -7.80 -37.78 -10.24
C ILE A 185 -6.98 -39.07 -10.28
N VAL A 186 -5.73 -39.04 -9.86
CA VAL A 186 -4.87 -40.23 -9.80
C VAL A 186 -5.44 -41.27 -8.82
N ALA A 187 -5.87 -40.82 -7.64
CA ALA A 187 -6.46 -41.70 -6.62
C ALA A 187 -7.79 -42.34 -7.13
N ASP A 188 -8.66 -41.56 -7.79
CA ASP A 188 -9.91 -42.06 -8.35
C ASP A 188 -9.68 -43.01 -9.53
N SER A 189 -8.68 -42.73 -10.35
CA SER A 189 -8.26 -43.64 -11.44
C SER A 189 -7.74 -44.97 -10.93
N ALA A 190 -6.97 -44.95 -9.84
CA ALA A 190 -6.47 -46.17 -9.19
C ALA A 190 -7.61 -47.00 -8.59
N LYS A 191 -8.61 -46.38 -7.93
CA LYS A 191 -9.82 -47.06 -7.46
C LYS A 191 -10.60 -47.69 -8.57
N LEU A 192 -10.84 -46.95 -9.66
CA LEU A 192 -11.55 -47.43 -10.84
C LEU A 192 -10.85 -48.67 -11.46
N SER A 193 -9.52 -48.61 -11.59
CA SER A 193 -8.71 -49.74 -12.06
C SER A 193 -8.86 -50.97 -11.16
N ASP A 194 -8.87 -50.80 -9.84
CA ASP A 194 -9.07 -51.91 -8.90
C ASP A 194 -10.49 -52.49 -8.98
N ASP A 195 -11.50 -51.66 -9.13
CA ASP A 195 -12.90 -52.08 -9.30
C ASP A 195 -13.11 -52.84 -10.61
N PHE A 196 -12.51 -52.40 -11.71
CA PHE A 196 -12.50 -53.16 -12.96
C PHE A 196 -11.82 -54.52 -12.82
N ARG A 197 -10.71 -54.60 -12.10
CA ARG A 197 -10.01 -55.85 -11.84
C ARG A 197 -10.88 -56.80 -11.03
N LYS A 198 -11.58 -56.33 -10.00
CA LYS A 198 -12.52 -57.11 -9.17
C LYS A 198 -13.67 -57.61 -10.01
N LEU A 199 -14.26 -56.77 -10.86
CA LEU A 199 -15.34 -57.14 -11.79
C LEU A 199 -14.89 -58.23 -12.77
N GLY A 200 -13.71 -58.11 -13.37
CA GLY A 200 -13.11 -59.11 -14.22
C GLY A 200 -12.96 -60.48 -13.56
N ASN A 201 -12.52 -60.48 -12.31
CA ASN A 201 -12.39 -61.72 -11.52
C ASN A 201 -13.76 -62.35 -11.20
N HIS A 202 -14.81 -61.56 -10.98
CA HIS A 202 -16.18 -62.08 -10.77
C HIS A 202 -16.84 -62.65 -12.03
N LEU A 203 -16.47 -62.13 -13.22
CA LEU A 203 -17.01 -62.65 -14.50
C LEU A 203 -16.27 -63.89 -15.01
N SER A 204 -15.13 -64.25 -14.46
CA SER A 204 -14.28 -65.36 -14.86
C SER A 204 -14.47 -66.61 -13.98
N ASN A 205 -15.28 -66.50 -12.89
CA ASN A 205 -15.72 -67.57 -12.01
C ASN A 205 -17.20 -67.95 -12.32
#